data_97cbd73ffaaa19ce8a03071fefca7ac1
#
_entry.id   97cbd73ffaaa19ce8a03071fefca7ac1
#
_cell.length_a   1.000
_cell.length_b   1.000
_cell.length_c   1.000
_cell.angle_alpha   90.00
_cell.angle_beta   90.00
_cell.angle_gamma   90.00
#
_symmetry.space_group_name_H-M   'P 1'
#
loop_
_entity.id
_entity.type
_entity.pdbx_description
1 polymer ?
#
loop_
_entity_poly.entity_id
_entity_poly.type
_entity_poly.pdbx_seq_one_letter_code
_entity_poly.pdbx_strand_id
1 'polypeptide(L)'
;MDFVKDNTITEILKLIAPGTKIREGLENILKAKTGGLIVIGDTKEVLDLVDGGFNLNVDYTPSRLYELAKMDGAIVLSADLKKILYANAQLIPSPEISTNETGTRHRTAERTAKQTGEIVISVSQRRNVITIFKGDLRYVLQDSSKVITKANQALQTAEKYKKVFDDKLNLLNEYEFNDIVTLQNVIVCIQRAEMVLKVVDEVKRAIYELGEEGRLFQMQLDELFGNLAIEETLIIKDYIISSKKQNSEKTVDKALSS
;
A
#
# COMPACT_ATOMS: atom_id res chain seq x y z
N MET A 1 2.35 1.52 -15.66
CA MET A 1 1.27 0.63 -15.16
C MET A 1 1.41 0.35 -13.65
N ASP A 2 2.61 0.43 -13.08
CA ASP A 2 2.83 0.18 -11.64
C ASP A 2 2.37 1.34 -10.73
N PHE A 3 2.47 2.58 -11.17
CA PHE A 3 2.07 3.77 -10.39
C PHE A 3 0.57 3.81 -10.03
N VAL A 4 -0.31 3.38 -10.92
CA VAL A 4 -1.77 3.36 -10.67
C VAL A 4 -2.13 2.25 -9.67
N LYS A 5 -1.45 1.10 -9.74
CA LYS A 5 -1.63 0.01 -8.77
C LYS A 5 -1.15 0.40 -7.38
N ASP A 6 -0.03 1.10 -7.26
CA ASP A 6 0.51 1.56 -5.98
C ASP A 6 -0.41 2.56 -5.28
N ASN A 7 -1.01 3.50 -6.01
CA ASN A 7 -1.99 4.44 -5.44
C ASN A 7 -3.25 3.73 -4.94
N THR A 8 -3.78 2.78 -5.72
CA THR A 8 -4.97 2.01 -5.33
C THR A 8 -4.70 1.15 -4.09
N ILE A 9 -3.54 0.50 -4.01
CA ILE A 9 -3.14 -0.26 -2.82
C ILE A 9 -3.06 0.65 -1.61
N THR A 10 -2.43 1.81 -1.74
CA THR A 10 -2.27 2.78 -0.65
C THR A 10 -3.62 3.26 -0.11
N GLU A 11 -4.59 3.55 -0.98
CA GLU A 11 -5.94 3.94 -0.56
C GLU A 11 -6.65 2.81 0.20
N ILE A 12 -6.55 1.58 -0.29
CA ILE A 12 -7.13 0.40 0.38
C ILE A 12 -6.48 0.19 1.74
N LEU A 13 -5.16 0.27 1.83
CA LEU A 13 -4.43 0.09 3.08
C LEU A 13 -4.81 1.16 4.11
N LYS A 14 -4.98 2.41 3.71
CA LYS A 14 -5.47 3.48 4.60
C LYS A 14 -6.88 3.19 5.12
N LEU A 15 -7.76 2.66 4.27
CA LEU A 15 -9.13 2.32 4.67
C LEU A 15 -9.17 1.19 5.71
N ILE A 16 -8.26 0.21 5.59
CA ILE A 16 -8.23 -1.02 6.40
C ILE A 16 -7.05 -1.00 7.40
N ALA A 17 -6.43 0.16 7.61
CA ALA A 17 -5.31 0.31 8.52
C ALA A 17 -5.68 -0.06 9.97
N PRO A 18 -4.73 -0.52 10.79
CA PRO A 18 -4.90 -0.63 12.23
C PRO A 18 -5.45 0.66 12.85
N GLY A 19 -6.39 0.53 13.80
CA GLY A 19 -7.11 1.66 14.38
C GLY A 19 -8.42 2.00 13.67
N THR A 20 -8.66 1.55 12.43
CA THR A 20 -9.95 1.75 11.76
C THR A 20 -11.01 0.75 12.26
N LYS A 21 -12.28 1.19 12.29
CA LYS A 21 -13.40 0.32 12.71
C LYS A 21 -13.52 -0.94 11.83
N ILE A 22 -13.25 -0.83 10.54
CA ILE A 22 -13.30 -2.01 9.63
C ILE A 22 -12.19 -3.00 9.99
N ARG A 23 -10.97 -2.53 10.26
CA ARG A 23 -9.87 -3.39 10.68
C ARG A 23 -10.19 -4.13 11.98
N GLU A 24 -10.71 -3.43 12.98
CA GLU A 24 -11.14 -4.03 14.26
C GLU A 24 -12.13 -5.18 14.03
N GLY A 25 -13.16 -4.96 13.20
CA GLY A 25 -14.13 -5.99 12.86
C GLY A 25 -13.51 -7.21 12.18
N LEU A 26 -12.61 -7.00 11.22
CA LEU A 26 -11.89 -8.06 10.52
C LEU A 26 -10.97 -8.87 11.45
N GLU A 27 -10.29 -8.20 12.36
CA GLU A 27 -9.45 -8.87 13.36
C GLU A 27 -10.26 -9.70 14.36
N ASN A 28 -11.43 -9.22 14.76
CA ASN A 28 -12.34 -9.98 15.61
C ASN A 28 -12.80 -11.28 14.92
N ILE A 29 -13.12 -11.23 13.62
CA ILE A 29 -13.44 -12.41 12.81
C ILE A 29 -12.23 -13.36 12.75
N LEU A 30 -11.03 -12.81 12.54
CA LEU A 30 -9.78 -13.58 12.44
C LEU A 30 -9.45 -14.28 13.78
N LYS A 31 -9.51 -13.54 14.90
CA LYS A 31 -9.25 -14.05 16.27
C LYS A 31 -10.23 -15.15 16.67
N ALA A 32 -11.49 -15.02 16.28
CA ALA A 32 -12.51 -16.03 16.52
C ALA A 32 -12.40 -17.27 15.63
N LYS A 33 -11.46 -17.26 14.67
CA LYS A 33 -11.28 -18.32 13.68
C LYS A 33 -12.56 -18.64 12.92
N THR A 34 -13.43 -17.64 12.72
CA THR A 34 -14.54 -17.71 11.78
C THR A 34 -14.05 -17.22 10.42
N GLY A 35 -14.71 -17.61 9.37
CA GLY A 35 -14.42 -17.04 8.05
C GLY A 35 -15.37 -15.87 7.77
N GLY A 36 -15.08 -15.07 6.74
CA GLY A 36 -15.97 -13.99 6.32
C GLY A 36 -15.78 -13.65 4.84
N LEU A 37 -16.85 -13.22 4.20
CA LEU A 37 -16.86 -12.63 2.88
C LEU A 37 -17.57 -11.28 3.00
N ILE A 38 -16.86 -10.19 2.77
CA ILE A 38 -17.36 -8.84 2.97
C ILE A 38 -17.17 -8.06 1.67
N VAL A 39 -18.22 -7.38 1.20
CA VAL A 39 -18.17 -6.46 0.07
C VAL A 39 -18.35 -5.04 0.63
N ILE A 40 -17.49 -4.13 0.21
CA ILE A 40 -17.59 -2.69 0.50
C ILE A 40 -18.00 -2.00 -0.79
N GLY A 41 -19.26 -1.60 -0.88
CA GLY A 41 -19.86 -0.96 -2.03
C GLY A 41 -21.35 -1.25 -2.09
N ASP A 42 -22.12 -0.26 -2.49
CA ASP A 42 -23.57 -0.28 -2.63
C ASP A 42 -24.01 0.13 -4.03
N THR A 43 -23.11 -0.05 -5.00
CA THR A 43 -23.43 0.18 -6.42
C THR A 43 -24.47 -0.83 -6.89
N LYS A 44 -25.19 -0.47 -7.97
CA LYS A 44 -26.18 -1.34 -8.56
C LYS A 44 -25.58 -2.70 -8.97
N GLU A 45 -24.36 -2.66 -9.50
CA GLU A 45 -23.60 -3.84 -9.92
C GLU A 45 -23.34 -4.82 -8.76
N VAL A 46 -23.12 -4.31 -7.55
CA VAL A 46 -22.97 -5.14 -6.34
C VAL A 46 -24.33 -5.71 -5.91
N LEU A 47 -25.35 -4.85 -5.87
CA LEU A 47 -26.68 -5.25 -5.39
C LEU A 47 -27.35 -6.26 -6.32
N ASP A 48 -27.11 -6.20 -7.63
CA ASP A 48 -27.60 -7.17 -8.62
C ASP A 48 -26.95 -8.57 -8.45
N LEU A 49 -25.80 -8.68 -7.76
CA LEU A 49 -25.14 -9.95 -7.45
C LEU A 49 -25.65 -10.61 -6.16
N VAL A 50 -26.40 -9.85 -5.35
CA VAL A 50 -26.90 -10.33 -4.06
C VAL A 50 -28.16 -11.17 -4.24
N ASP A 51 -28.08 -12.44 -3.83
CA ASP A 51 -29.21 -13.35 -3.82
C ASP A 51 -29.53 -13.79 -2.39
N GLY A 52 -30.78 -13.67 -2.00
CA GLY A 52 -31.25 -14.04 -0.66
C GLY A 52 -30.64 -13.22 0.48
N GLY A 53 -30.53 -13.83 1.65
CA GLY A 53 -29.99 -13.18 2.84
C GLY A 53 -30.96 -12.21 3.53
N PHE A 54 -30.44 -11.46 4.47
CA PHE A 54 -31.17 -10.49 5.26
C PHE A 54 -30.82 -9.06 4.81
N ASN A 55 -31.84 -8.33 4.37
CA ASN A 55 -31.71 -6.88 4.17
C ASN A 55 -31.85 -6.20 5.54
N LEU A 56 -30.75 -5.66 6.05
CA LEU A 56 -30.66 -5.13 7.41
C LEU A 56 -30.70 -3.61 7.47
N ASN A 57 -29.92 -2.94 6.62
CA ASN A 57 -29.74 -1.49 6.59
C ASN A 57 -29.50 -0.85 7.98
N VAL A 58 -28.64 -1.49 8.76
CA VAL A 58 -28.27 -1.06 10.13
C VAL A 58 -26.92 -0.38 10.17
N ASP A 59 -26.68 0.45 11.20
CA ASP A 59 -25.39 1.11 11.38
C ASP A 59 -24.27 0.09 11.57
N TYR A 60 -23.14 0.36 10.89
CA TYR A 60 -21.94 -0.45 11.00
C TYR A 60 -21.30 -0.30 12.38
N THR A 61 -20.97 -1.42 13.01
CA THR A 61 -20.05 -1.52 14.15
C THR A 61 -19.18 -2.76 14.00
N PRO A 62 -17.94 -2.75 14.53
CA PRO A 62 -17.05 -3.91 14.51
C PRO A 62 -17.69 -5.16 15.10
N SER A 63 -18.42 -4.99 16.21
CA SER A 63 -19.12 -6.08 16.89
C SER A 63 -20.24 -6.67 16.03
N ARG A 64 -21.04 -5.82 15.36
CA ARG A 64 -22.09 -6.30 14.45
C ARG A 64 -21.49 -7.06 13.27
N LEU A 65 -20.43 -6.54 12.66
CA LEU A 65 -19.73 -7.25 11.58
C LEU A 65 -19.28 -8.64 12.05
N TYR A 66 -18.66 -8.72 13.23
CA TYR A 66 -18.20 -9.96 13.81
C TYR A 66 -19.35 -10.95 14.06
N GLU A 67 -20.47 -10.51 14.66
CA GLU A 67 -21.62 -11.39 14.92
C GLU A 67 -22.25 -11.90 13.62
N LEU A 68 -22.40 -11.04 12.61
CA LEU A 68 -22.95 -11.43 11.32
C LEU A 68 -22.02 -12.38 10.54
N ALA A 69 -20.71 -12.26 10.71
CA ALA A 69 -19.74 -13.15 10.08
C ALA A 69 -19.75 -14.59 10.63
N LYS A 70 -20.46 -14.86 11.74
CA LYS A 70 -20.70 -16.22 12.23
C LYS A 70 -21.70 -16.98 11.36
N MET A 71 -22.53 -16.26 10.62
CA MET A 71 -23.41 -16.86 9.61
C MET A 71 -22.61 -17.12 8.34
N ASP A 72 -23.02 -18.14 7.59
CA ASP A 72 -22.49 -18.35 6.25
C ASP A 72 -22.94 -17.22 5.30
N GLY A 73 -22.32 -17.14 4.13
CA GLY A 73 -22.67 -16.12 3.14
C GLY A 73 -21.81 -14.86 3.22
N ALA A 74 -22.24 -13.85 2.49
CA ALA A 74 -21.58 -12.57 2.37
C ALA A 74 -22.28 -11.49 3.20
N ILE A 75 -21.48 -10.50 3.62
CA ILE A 75 -21.94 -9.26 4.24
C ILE A 75 -21.65 -8.13 3.26
N VAL A 76 -22.65 -7.30 2.96
CA VAL A 76 -22.50 -6.14 2.09
C VAL A 76 -22.58 -4.88 2.95
N LEU A 77 -21.53 -4.07 2.86
CA LEU A 77 -21.39 -2.78 3.54
C LEU A 77 -21.61 -1.63 2.54
N SER A 78 -22.13 -0.52 3.02
CA SER A 78 -22.16 0.71 2.22
C SER A 78 -20.75 1.17 1.87
N ALA A 79 -20.59 1.89 0.76
CA ALA A 79 -19.29 2.41 0.29
C ALA A 79 -18.61 3.33 1.32
N ASP A 80 -19.39 4.06 2.13
CA ASP A 80 -18.89 4.93 3.20
C ASP A 80 -18.63 4.21 4.55
N LEU A 81 -18.79 2.88 4.59
CA LEU A 81 -18.61 2.03 5.78
C LEU A 81 -19.49 2.44 6.97
N LYS A 82 -20.61 3.14 6.75
CA LYS A 82 -21.51 3.52 7.84
C LYS A 82 -22.60 2.50 8.10
N LYS A 83 -22.95 1.69 7.10
CA LYS A 83 -24.07 0.76 7.20
C LYS A 83 -23.70 -0.66 6.77
N ILE A 84 -24.39 -1.62 7.38
CA ILE A 84 -24.46 -3.01 6.92
C ILE A 84 -25.79 -3.15 6.19
N LEU A 85 -25.72 -3.40 4.89
CA LEU A 85 -26.89 -3.47 4.02
C LEU A 85 -27.47 -4.87 4.00
N TYR A 86 -26.62 -5.89 3.79
CA TYR A 86 -27.02 -7.29 3.72
C TYR A 86 -26.11 -8.17 4.57
N ALA A 87 -26.66 -9.26 5.09
CA ALA A 87 -25.91 -10.33 5.71
C ALA A 87 -26.48 -11.70 5.33
N ASN A 88 -25.69 -12.75 5.48
CA ASN A 88 -26.02 -14.12 5.06
C ASN A 88 -26.50 -14.20 3.60
N ALA A 89 -25.97 -13.34 2.75
CA ALA A 89 -26.33 -13.28 1.33
C ALA A 89 -25.45 -14.19 0.50
N GLN A 90 -25.98 -14.71 -0.60
CA GLN A 90 -25.19 -15.38 -1.61
C GLN A 90 -24.79 -14.36 -2.68
N LEU A 91 -23.50 -14.34 -3.05
CA LEU A 91 -23.03 -13.56 -4.19
C LEU A 91 -22.93 -14.46 -5.42
N ILE A 92 -23.52 -14.01 -6.51
CA ILE A 92 -23.57 -14.76 -7.79
C ILE A 92 -22.83 -13.98 -8.89
N PRO A 93 -21.49 -13.89 -8.82
CA PRO A 93 -20.71 -13.31 -9.92
C PRO A 93 -20.67 -14.25 -11.11
N SER A 94 -20.44 -13.70 -12.31
CA SER A 94 -20.35 -14.48 -13.54
C SER A 94 -19.31 -15.62 -13.43
N PRO A 95 -19.70 -16.86 -13.75
CA PRO A 95 -18.78 -18.00 -13.75
C PRO A 95 -17.69 -17.91 -14.82
N GLU A 96 -17.88 -17.08 -15.85
CA GLU A 96 -16.93 -16.87 -16.96
C GLU A 96 -15.68 -16.08 -16.50
N ILE A 97 -15.76 -15.33 -15.41
CA ILE A 97 -14.63 -14.59 -14.87
C ILE A 97 -13.60 -15.58 -14.33
N SER A 98 -12.41 -15.54 -14.91
CA SER A 98 -11.30 -16.40 -14.50
C SER A 98 -10.81 -16.07 -13.10
N THR A 99 -10.43 -17.10 -12.34
CA THR A 99 -9.89 -16.96 -10.98
C THR A 99 -8.78 -17.97 -10.75
N ASN A 100 -7.74 -17.56 -10.03
CA ASN A 100 -6.65 -18.42 -9.61
C ASN A 100 -6.84 -18.98 -8.19
N GLU A 101 -7.90 -18.57 -7.50
CA GLU A 101 -8.19 -19.03 -6.14
C GLU A 101 -8.84 -20.41 -6.10
N THR A 102 -8.50 -21.23 -5.10
CA THR A 102 -8.97 -22.60 -4.97
C THR A 102 -10.17 -22.74 -4.02
N GLY A 103 -10.33 -21.84 -3.04
CA GLY A 103 -11.43 -21.88 -2.08
C GLY A 103 -12.68 -21.17 -2.60
N THR A 104 -13.87 -21.73 -2.36
CA THR A 104 -15.15 -21.17 -2.85
C THR A 104 -15.30 -19.69 -2.48
N ARG A 105 -15.10 -19.33 -1.20
CA ARG A 105 -15.21 -17.95 -0.71
C ARG A 105 -14.23 -17.00 -1.40
N HIS A 106 -12.95 -17.41 -1.60
CA HIS A 106 -11.96 -16.59 -2.28
C HIS A 106 -12.24 -16.46 -3.78
N ARG A 107 -12.73 -17.52 -4.41
CA ARG A 107 -13.15 -17.49 -5.83
C ARG A 107 -14.31 -16.52 -6.03
N THR A 108 -15.32 -16.58 -5.16
CA THR A 108 -16.43 -15.63 -5.19
C THR A 108 -15.94 -14.22 -4.96
N ALA A 109 -15.07 -13.99 -3.97
CA ALA A 109 -14.50 -12.67 -3.68
C ALA A 109 -13.76 -12.08 -4.89
N GLU A 110 -12.86 -12.84 -5.51
CA GLU A 110 -12.09 -12.40 -6.66
C GLU A 110 -13.00 -12.09 -7.87
N ARG A 111 -13.96 -12.96 -8.17
CA ARG A 111 -14.90 -12.74 -9.27
C ARG A 111 -15.79 -11.53 -9.04
N THR A 112 -16.33 -11.36 -7.83
CA THR A 112 -17.13 -10.19 -7.47
C THR A 112 -16.33 -8.90 -7.63
N ALA A 113 -15.09 -8.87 -7.10
CA ALA A 113 -14.22 -7.70 -7.23
C ALA A 113 -13.89 -7.37 -8.69
N LYS A 114 -13.61 -8.38 -9.53
CA LYS A 114 -13.35 -8.18 -10.96
C LYS A 114 -14.57 -7.68 -11.72
N GLN A 115 -15.75 -8.17 -11.36
CA GLN A 115 -17.00 -7.80 -12.03
C GLN A 115 -17.47 -6.40 -11.68
N THR A 116 -17.37 -6.02 -10.39
CA THR A 116 -17.94 -4.77 -9.88
C THR A 116 -16.90 -3.64 -9.75
N GLY A 117 -15.61 -3.98 -9.70
CA GLY A 117 -14.55 -3.00 -9.38
C GLY A 117 -14.50 -2.60 -7.91
N GLU A 118 -15.41 -3.11 -7.07
CA GLU A 118 -15.52 -2.77 -5.65
C GLU A 118 -14.55 -3.58 -4.79
N ILE A 119 -14.36 -3.13 -3.54
CA ILE A 119 -13.49 -3.82 -2.59
C ILE A 119 -14.21 -5.02 -2.01
N VAL A 120 -13.60 -6.20 -2.17
CA VAL A 120 -14.10 -7.45 -1.59
C VAL A 120 -13.06 -8.05 -0.68
N ILE A 121 -13.43 -8.36 0.54
CA ILE A 121 -12.56 -8.90 1.58
C ILE A 121 -12.95 -10.33 1.88
N SER A 122 -11.98 -11.24 1.83
CA SER A 122 -12.16 -12.63 2.24
C SER A 122 -11.29 -12.94 3.45
N VAL A 123 -11.90 -13.33 4.57
CA VAL A 123 -11.21 -13.81 5.76
C VAL A 123 -11.15 -15.32 5.73
N SER A 124 -9.94 -15.89 5.74
CA SER A 124 -9.72 -17.33 5.70
C SER A 124 -9.54 -17.89 7.09
N GLN A 125 -10.48 -18.72 7.52
CA GLN A 125 -10.37 -19.48 8.77
C GLN A 125 -9.16 -20.42 8.81
N ARG A 126 -8.89 -21.15 7.72
CA ARG A 126 -7.82 -22.16 7.66
C ARG A 126 -6.44 -21.55 7.60
N ARG A 127 -6.28 -20.48 6.79
CA ARG A 127 -4.97 -19.83 6.56
C ARG A 127 -4.68 -18.74 7.57
N ASN A 128 -5.67 -18.32 8.35
CA ASN A 128 -5.60 -17.19 9.29
C ASN A 128 -5.09 -15.92 8.61
N VAL A 129 -5.65 -15.60 7.45
CA VAL A 129 -5.28 -14.43 6.65
C VAL A 129 -6.50 -13.68 6.14
N ILE A 130 -6.34 -12.38 5.97
CA ILE A 130 -7.31 -11.49 5.33
C ILE A 130 -6.78 -11.21 3.93
N THR A 131 -7.57 -11.51 2.90
CA THR A 131 -7.24 -11.21 1.52
C THR A 131 -8.23 -10.18 0.98
N ILE A 132 -7.70 -9.16 0.34
CA ILE A 132 -8.44 -8.05 -0.25
C ILE A 132 -8.34 -8.17 -1.75
N PHE A 133 -9.48 -7.97 -2.43
CA PHE A 133 -9.59 -7.94 -3.88
C PHE A 133 -10.22 -6.61 -4.31
N LYS A 134 -9.72 -6.01 -5.37
CA LYS A 134 -10.33 -4.85 -6.06
C LYS A 134 -9.96 -4.90 -7.54
N GLY A 135 -10.95 -5.13 -8.41
CA GLY A 135 -10.66 -5.44 -9.81
C GLY A 135 -9.68 -6.62 -9.91
N ASP A 136 -8.59 -6.45 -10.63
CA ASP A 136 -7.52 -7.46 -10.75
C ASP A 136 -6.51 -7.45 -9.61
N LEU A 137 -6.63 -6.49 -8.68
CA LEU A 137 -5.74 -6.39 -7.54
C LEU A 137 -6.09 -7.46 -6.51
N ARG A 138 -5.06 -8.19 -6.06
CA ARG A 138 -5.13 -9.12 -4.93
C ARG A 138 -4.06 -8.76 -3.92
N TYR A 139 -4.45 -8.48 -2.71
CA TYR A 139 -3.54 -8.16 -1.61
C TYR A 139 -3.84 -9.02 -0.37
N VAL A 140 -2.81 -9.64 0.18
CA VAL A 140 -2.91 -10.40 1.44
C VAL A 140 -2.40 -9.52 2.56
N LEU A 141 -3.28 -9.17 3.48
CA LEU A 141 -2.96 -8.34 4.62
C LEU A 141 -1.99 -9.07 5.55
N GLN A 142 -0.90 -8.41 5.90
CA GLN A 142 0.10 -8.98 6.79
C GLN A 142 -0.27 -8.72 8.26
N ASP A 143 0.31 -9.54 9.13
CA ASP A 143 0.26 -9.30 10.58
C ASP A 143 1.08 -8.06 10.93
N SER A 144 0.53 -7.16 11.77
CA SER A 144 1.19 -5.90 12.14
C SER A 144 2.59 -6.13 12.72
N SER A 145 2.79 -7.18 13.49
CA SER A 145 4.09 -7.48 14.09
C SER A 145 5.17 -7.79 13.03
N LYS A 146 4.78 -8.46 11.95
CA LYS A 146 5.67 -8.74 10.81
C LYS A 146 5.98 -7.47 10.02
N VAL A 147 4.97 -6.61 9.85
CA VAL A 147 5.16 -5.33 9.15
C VAL A 147 6.09 -4.43 9.96
N ILE A 148 5.90 -4.33 11.29
CA ILE A 148 6.78 -3.59 12.20
C ILE A 148 8.22 -4.10 12.12
N THR A 149 8.42 -5.42 12.14
CA THR A 149 9.77 -6.00 12.03
C THR A 149 10.43 -5.63 10.71
N LYS A 150 9.71 -5.73 9.60
CA LYS A 150 10.22 -5.34 8.27
C LYS A 150 10.52 -3.85 8.19
N ALA A 151 9.62 -3.00 8.72
CA ALA A 151 9.82 -1.56 8.75
C ALA A 151 11.08 -1.17 9.52
N ASN A 152 11.30 -1.77 10.71
CA ASN A 152 12.53 -1.57 11.48
C ASN A 152 13.79 -1.98 10.71
N GLN A 153 13.77 -3.14 10.05
CA GLN A 153 14.91 -3.61 9.25
C GLN A 153 15.18 -2.68 8.05
N ALA A 154 14.14 -2.25 7.36
CA ALA A 154 14.27 -1.31 6.25
C ALA A 154 14.79 0.04 6.73
N LEU A 155 14.28 0.59 7.84
CA LEU A 155 14.76 1.84 8.42
C LEU A 155 16.25 1.78 8.77
N GLN A 156 16.69 0.73 9.48
CA GLN A 156 18.10 0.53 9.81
C GLN A 156 19.00 0.39 8.56
N THR A 157 18.46 -0.20 7.50
CA THR A 157 19.17 -0.30 6.22
C THR A 157 19.28 1.06 5.55
N ALA A 158 18.21 1.84 5.55
CA ALA A 158 18.20 3.21 5.03
C ALA A 158 19.18 4.11 5.78
N GLU A 159 19.25 4.03 7.11
CA GLU A 159 20.23 4.76 7.94
C GLU A 159 21.68 4.45 7.55
N LYS A 160 22.00 3.16 7.36
CA LYS A 160 23.34 2.76 6.90
C LYS A 160 23.65 3.29 5.51
N TYR A 161 22.69 3.26 4.59
CA TYR A 161 22.88 3.78 3.24
C TYR A 161 23.01 5.32 3.24
N LYS A 162 22.20 5.99 4.10
CA LYS A 162 22.33 7.44 4.27
C LYS A 162 23.74 7.84 4.74
N LYS A 163 24.29 7.14 5.73
CA LYS A 163 25.66 7.40 6.18
C LYS A 163 26.68 7.29 5.02
N VAL A 164 26.55 6.25 4.18
CA VAL A 164 27.42 6.11 3.00
C VAL A 164 27.19 7.23 2.00
N PHE A 165 25.96 7.69 1.81
CA PHE A 165 25.64 8.86 0.99
C PHE A 165 26.29 10.12 1.56
N ASP A 166 26.13 10.40 2.85
CA ASP A 166 26.69 11.57 3.53
C ASP A 166 28.22 11.59 3.41
N ASP A 167 28.90 10.43 3.58
CA ASP A 167 30.34 10.30 3.37
C ASP A 167 30.75 10.62 1.93
N LYS A 168 29.95 10.21 0.93
CA LYS A 168 30.22 10.49 -0.48
C LYS A 168 29.93 11.95 -0.85
N LEU A 169 28.92 12.55 -0.26
CA LEU A 169 28.60 13.96 -0.44
C LEU A 169 29.71 14.84 0.14
N ASN A 170 30.21 14.53 1.33
CA ASN A 170 31.33 15.24 1.93
C ASN A 170 32.60 15.14 1.06
N LEU A 171 32.89 13.96 0.52
CA LEU A 171 34.01 13.75 -0.38
C LEU A 171 33.81 14.51 -1.71
N LEU A 172 32.58 14.59 -2.22
CA LEU A 172 32.28 15.39 -3.41
C LEU A 172 32.57 16.87 -3.16
N ASN A 173 32.13 17.41 -2.02
CA ASN A 173 32.42 18.79 -1.62
C ASN A 173 33.92 19.06 -1.52
N GLU A 174 34.70 18.14 -0.94
CA GLU A 174 36.18 18.27 -0.91
C GLU A 174 36.78 18.32 -2.31
N TYR A 175 36.28 17.53 -3.25
CA TYR A 175 36.74 17.53 -4.63
C TYR A 175 36.37 18.83 -5.36
N GLU A 176 35.20 19.42 -5.07
CA GLU A 176 34.76 20.71 -5.58
C GLU A 176 35.70 21.84 -5.12
N PHE A 177 36.03 21.86 -3.83
CA PHE A 177 37.00 22.84 -3.30
C PHE A 177 38.39 22.77 -3.92
N ASN A 178 38.78 21.59 -4.39
CA ASN A 178 40.10 21.36 -5.02
C ASN A 178 40.06 21.37 -6.55
N ASP A 179 38.95 21.68 -7.19
CA ASP A 179 38.73 21.66 -8.65
C ASP A 179 39.09 20.32 -9.33
N ILE A 180 38.91 19.18 -8.62
CA ILE A 180 39.27 17.83 -9.11
C ILE A 180 38.06 16.92 -9.28
N VAL A 181 36.86 17.47 -9.34
CA VAL A 181 35.62 16.72 -9.51
C VAL A 181 35.58 15.99 -10.84
N THR A 182 35.23 14.72 -10.81
CA THR A 182 34.97 13.92 -12.01
C THR A 182 33.47 13.60 -12.11
N LEU A 183 32.99 13.38 -13.34
CA LEU A 183 31.61 12.95 -13.57
C LEU A 183 31.30 11.66 -12.80
N GLN A 184 32.25 10.76 -12.65
CA GLN A 184 32.09 9.52 -11.91
C GLN A 184 31.81 9.77 -10.42
N ASN A 185 32.43 10.76 -9.79
CA ASN A 185 32.20 11.13 -8.39
C ASN A 185 30.74 11.57 -8.20
N VAL A 186 30.22 12.39 -9.10
CA VAL A 186 28.84 12.88 -9.09
C VAL A 186 27.86 11.74 -9.27
N ILE A 187 28.05 10.90 -10.28
CA ILE A 187 27.18 9.74 -10.55
C ILE A 187 27.13 8.80 -9.34
N VAL A 188 28.27 8.50 -8.71
CA VAL A 188 28.31 7.66 -7.52
C VAL A 188 27.51 8.28 -6.37
N CYS A 189 27.58 9.60 -6.17
CA CYS A 189 26.81 10.29 -5.15
C CYS A 189 25.29 10.17 -5.41
N ILE A 190 24.85 10.46 -6.63
CA ILE A 190 23.44 10.33 -7.05
C ILE A 190 22.95 8.88 -6.88
N GLN A 191 23.73 7.89 -7.32
CA GLN A 191 23.37 6.48 -7.14
C GLN A 191 23.18 6.09 -5.66
N ARG A 192 23.95 6.68 -4.75
CA ARG A 192 23.79 6.45 -3.31
C ARG A 192 22.53 7.09 -2.77
N ALA A 193 22.18 8.31 -3.20
CA ALA A 193 20.91 8.95 -2.86
C ALA A 193 19.71 8.10 -3.31
N GLU A 194 19.70 7.68 -4.57
CA GLU A 194 18.66 6.80 -5.13
C GLU A 194 18.51 5.47 -4.37
N MET A 195 19.61 4.86 -3.94
CA MET A 195 19.56 3.65 -3.12
C MET A 195 18.85 3.90 -1.78
N VAL A 196 19.11 5.04 -1.14
CA VAL A 196 18.41 5.40 0.11
C VAL A 196 16.93 5.62 -0.15
N LEU A 197 16.58 6.41 -1.17
CA LEU A 197 15.19 6.73 -1.52
C LEU A 197 14.36 5.48 -1.79
N LYS A 198 14.91 4.48 -2.49
CA LYS A 198 14.23 3.19 -2.72
C LYS A 198 13.87 2.46 -1.43
N VAL A 199 14.79 2.45 -0.46
CA VAL A 199 14.53 1.81 0.85
C VAL A 199 13.54 2.64 1.66
N VAL A 200 13.63 3.97 1.61
CA VAL A 200 12.67 4.90 2.22
C VAL A 200 11.24 4.63 1.71
N ASP A 201 11.07 4.36 0.43
CA ASP A 201 9.76 4.04 -0.14
C ASP A 201 9.19 2.70 0.38
N GLU A 202 10.04 1.72 0.70
CA GLU A 202 9.60 0.49 1.37
C GLU A 202 9.12 0.78 2.80
N VAL A 203 9.79 1.68 3.54
CA VAL A 203 9.35 2.10 4.87
C VAL A 203 8.01 2.85 4.79
N LYS A 204 7.84 3.76 3.82
CA LYS A 204 6.57 4.47 3.58
C LYS A 204 5.40 3.51 3.34
N ARG A 205 5.61 2.45 2.53
CA ARG A 205 4.58 1.43 2.31
C ARG A 205 4.20 0.71 3.61
N ALA A 206 5.19 0.36 4.43
CA ALA A 206 4.92 -0.24 5.74
C ALA A 206 4.15 0.71 6.68
N ILE A 207 4.46 2.02 6.66
CA ILE A 207 3.73 3.05 7.43
C ILE A 207 2.25 3.09 7.02
N TYR A 208 1.95 3.05 5.72
CA TYR A 208 0.55 3.00 5.24
C TYR A 208 -0.17 1.74 5.71
N GLU A 209 0.51 0.59 5.72
CA GLU A 209 -0.07 -0.68 6.20
C GLU A 209 -0.30 -0.68 7.72
N LEU A 210 0.54 0.03 8.48
CA LEU A 210 0.46 0.14 9.94
C LEU A 210 -0.52 1.22 10.41
N GLY A 211 -0.90 2.18 9.55
CA GLY A 211 -1.80 3.26 9.92
C GLY A 211 -1.31 4.05 11.14
N GLU A 212 -2.11 4.14 12.20
CA GLU A 212 -1.74 4.89 13.42
C GLU A 212 -0.51 4.30 14.13
N GLU A 213 -0.33 2.99 14.09
CA GLU A 213 0.86 2.31 14.65
C GLU A 213 2.14 2.70 13.89
N GLY A 214 2.04 3.15 12.64
CA GLY A 214 3.14 3.62 11.80
C GLY A 214 3.66 5.03 12.13
N ARG A 215 3.00 5.80 13.03
CA ARG A 215 3.33 7.20 13.29
C ARG A 215 4.78 7.42 13.74
N LEU A 216 5.32 6.55 14.57
CA LEU A 216 6.71 6.67 15.03
C LEU A 216 7.70 6.47 13.88
N PHE A 217 7.43 5.53 12.98
CA PHE A 217 8.25 5.32 11.77
C PHE A 217 8.20 6.55 10.86
N GLN A 218 7.02 7.18 10.71
CA GLN A 218 6.90 8.41 9.93
C GLN A 218 7.76 9.54 10.50
N MET A 219 7.73 9.74 11.81
CA MET A 219 8.55 10.77 12.48
C MET A 219 10.04 10.52 12.28
N GLN A 220 10.52 9.27 12.44
CA GLN A 220 11.92 8.91 12.21
C GLN A 220 12.31 9.10 10.74
N LEU A 221 11.43 8.74 9.82
CA LEU A 221 11.67 8.89 8.40
C LEU A 221 11.79 10.36 8.00
N ASP A 222 10.91 11.23 8.50
CA ASP A 222 10.94 12.67 8.23
C ASP A 222 12.20 13.32 8.81
N GLU A 223 12.61 12.92 10.02
CA GLU A 223 13.82 13.43 10.66
C GLU A 223 15.10 13.03 9.91
N LEU A 224 15.21 11.76 9.54
CA LEU A 224 16.45 11.21 8.96
C LEU A 224 16.59 11.49 7.45
N PHE A 225 15.47 11.53 6.71
CA PHE A 225 15.50 11.52 5.24
C PHE A 225 14.71 12.66 4.60
N GLY A 226 14.12 13.58 5.38
CA GLY A 226 13.23 14.63 4.86
C GLY A 226 13.88 15.54 3.80
N ASN A 227 15.18 15.77 3.88
CA ASN A 227 15.91 16.62 2.95
C ASN A 227 16.60 15.85 1.80
N LEU A 228 16.65 14.53 1.84
CA LEU A 228 17.46 13.74 0.91
C LEU A 228 17.10 13.95 -0.57
N ALA A 229 15.81 13.99 -0.90
CA ALA A 229 15.35 14.22 -2.27
C ALA A 229 15.69 15.64 -2.77
N ILE A 230 15.73 16.61 -1.85
CA ILE A 230 16.13 17.98 -2.15
C ILE A 230 17.64 18.01 -2.43
N GLU A 231 18.45 17.37 -1.58
CA GLU A 231 19.91 17.26 -1.73
C GLU A 231 20.27 16.60 -3.07
N GLU A 232 19.63 15.49 -3.43
CA GLU A 232 19.82 14.83 -4.72
C GLU A 232 19.48 15.77 -5.89
N THR A 233 18.33 16.44 -5.81
CA THR A 233 17.90 17.40 -6.85
C THR A 233 18.89 18.55 -7.01
N LEU A 234 19.47 19.04 -5.92
CA LEU A 234 20.50 20.10 -5.97
C LEU A 234 21.78 19.60 -6.65
N ILE A 235 22.29 18.44 -6.27
CA ILE A 235 23.45 17.82 -6.92
C ILE A 235 23.21 17.70 -8.43
N ILE A 236 22.08 17.16 -8.85
CA ILE A 236 21.74 17.02 -10.27
C ILE A 236 21.72 18.39 -10.97
N LYS A 237 21.09 19.40 -10.37
CA LYS A 237 21.02 20.75 -10.95
C LYS A 237 22.39 21.38 -11.13
N ASP A 238 23.27 21.31 -10.13
CA ASP A 238 24.56 21.93 -10.15
C ASP A 238 25.47 21.41 -11.31
N TYR A 239 25.38 20.08 -11.55
CA TYR A 239 26.21 19.47 -12.59
C TYR A 239 25.57 19.48 -14.00
N ILE A 240 24.25 19.49 -14.11
CA ILE A 240 23.57 19.66 -15.41
C ILE A 240 23.71 21.09 -15.91
N ILE A 241 23.68 22.11 -15.06
CA ILE A 241 23.83 23.52 -15.44
C ILE A 241 25.27 23.80 -15.85
N SER A 242 26.25 23.21 -15.19
CA SER A 242 27.66 23.33 -15.56
C SER A 242 27.95 22.77 -16.96
N SER A 243 27.28 21.71 -17.39
CA SER A 243 27.39 21.18 -18.75
C SER A 243 26.64 22.00 -19.80
N LYS A 244 25.65 22.81 -19.41
CA LYS A 244 24.86 23.68 -20.30
C LYS A 244 25.59 24.95 -20.71
N LYS A 245 26.65 25.37 -20.03
CA LYS A 245 27.52 26.44 -20.55
C LYS A 245 28.23 26.04 -21.86
N GLN A 246 28.14 24.77 -22.25
CA GLN A 246 28.68 24.29 -23.53
C GLN A 246 27.65 23.81 -24.55
N ASN A 247 26.38 23.46 -24.19
CA ASN A 247 25.37 23.09 -25.18
C ASN A 247 23.92 23.22 -24.61
N SER A 248 23.16 24.17 -25.18
CA SER A 248 21.72 24.44 -25.22
C SER A 248 20.70 23.46 -24.57
N GLU A 249 19.80 24.05 -23.88
CA GLU A 249 18.37 23.85 -23.45
C GLU A 249 17.57 22.54 -23.71
N LYS A 250 18.07 21.56 -24.43
CA LYS A 250 17.28 20.36 -24.82
C LYS A 250 17.49 19.10 -24.00
N THR A 251 18.36 19.11 -23.00
CA THR A 251 18.81 17.85 -22.33
C THR A 251 18.18 17.62 -20.95
N VAL A 252 17.54 18.60 -20.32
CA VAL A 252 16.99 18.49 -18.96
C VAL A 252 15.73 17.67 -18.91
N ASP A 253 14.83 17.82 -19.88
CA ASP A 253 13.56 17.08 -19.92
C ASP A 253 13.71 15.59 -20.26
N LYS A 254 14.84 15.21 -20.83
CA LYS A 254 15.15 13.81 -21.16
C LYS A 254 15.77 13.00 -20.02
N ALA A 255 16.43 13.65 -19.06
CA ALA A 255 17.08 12.99 -17.93
C ALA A 255 16.11 12.70 -16.76
N LEU A 256 14.98 13.43 -16.71
CA LEU A 256 13.93 13.23 -15.70
C LEU A 256 12.79 12.28 -16.16
N SER A 257 12.83 11.83 -17.42
CA SER A 257 11.80 10.96 -18.03
C SER A 257 12.30 9.54 -18.37
N SER A 258 13.50 9.20 -18.02
CA SER A 258 14.10 7.86 -18.16
C SER A 258 14.37 7.23 -16.79
#